data_d56d803b5b3452bd2de8fc6045732b9f
#
_entry.id   d56d803b5b3452bd2de8fc6045732b9f
#
_cell.length_a   1.000
_cell.length_b   1.000
_cell.length_c   1.000
_cell.angle_alpha   90.00
_cell.angle_beta   90.00
_cell.angle_gamma   90.00
#
_symmetry.space_group_name_H-M   'P 1'
#
loop_
_entity.id
_entity.type
_entity.pdbx_description
1 polymer ?
#
loop_
_entity_poly.entity_id
_entity_poly.type
_entity_poly.pdbx_seq_one_letter_code
_entity_poly.pdbx_strand_id
1 'polypeptide(L)'
;MSEVLKSAGYNVTSSDLIDRGYGEVKSLFDYEHFDGDVITNPPYKLALDCVKKSLDIVDNGRKVAMFLKIQFLESKARREFFEQCPPKVLYVASRRLMCAKNGDFEQYKGAAMSFAWFIWEKGYKGDTILKWFN
;
A
#
# COMPACT_ATOMS: atom_id res chain seq x y z
N MET A 1 -3.63 3.65 11.20
CA MET A 1 -4.42 3.46 9.96
C MET A 1 -5.82 2.89 10.24
N SER A 2 -5.91 1.75 10.89
CA SER A 2 -7.21 1.10 11.15
C SER A 2 -8.18 1.96 11.94
N GLU A 3 -7.71 2.67 12.95
CA GLU A 3 -8.57 3.54 13.77
C GLU A 3 -9.19 4.67 12.94
N VAL A 4 -8.41 5.26 12.02
CA VAL A 4 -8.90 6.33 11.16
C VAL A 4 -10.00 5.81 10.24
N LEU A 5 -9.80 4.62 9.66
CA LEU A 5 -10.78 4.01 8.77
C LEU A 5 -12.07 3.65 9.52
N LYS A 6 -11.96 3.10 10.72
CA LYS A 6 -13.12 2.80 11.55
C LYS A 6 -13.89 4.06 11.92
N SER A 7 -13.19 5.13 12.27
CA SER A 7 -13.79 6.42 12.61
C SER A 7 -14.53 7.02 11.42
N ALA A 8 -14.10 6.73 10.19
CA ALA A 8 -14.78 7.18 8.98
C ALA A 8 -15.96 6.29 8.58
N GLY A 9 -16.29 5.27 9.37
CA GLY A 9 -17.44 4.42 9.14
C GLY A 9 -17.18 3.14 8.35
N TYR A 10 -15.92 2.83 8.08
CA TYR A 10 -15.58 1.60 7.35
C TYR A 10 -15.53 0.39 8.27
N ASN A 11 -15.92 -0.75 7.73
CA ASN A 11 -15.77 -2.04 8.40
C ASN A 11 -14.35 -2.56 8.16
N VAL A 12 -13.52 -2.57 9.19
CA VAL A 12 -12.09 -2.83 9.06
C VAL A 12 -11.72 -4.16 9.73
N THR A 13 -11.06 -5.04 8.96
CA THR A 13 -10.38 -6.22 9.46
C THR A 13 -8.89 -5.91 9.52
N SER A 14 -8.29 -5.96 10.70
CA SER A 14 -6.88 -5.65 10.90
C SER A 14 -6.10 -6.92 11.18
N SER A 15 -4.91 -7.04 10.57
CA SER A 15 -4.00 -8.15 10.86
C SER A 15 -2.56 -7.68 10.83
N ASP A 16 -1.70 -8.37 11.58
CA ASP A 16 -0.26 -8.12 11.62
C ASP A 16 0.43 -9.44 11.93
N LEU A 17 1.66 -9.58 11.49
CA LEU A 17 2.47 -10.77 11.78
C LEU A 17 2.86 -10.83 13.26
N ILE A 18 2.99 -9.69 13.91
CA ILE A 18 3.36 -9.58 15.32
C ILE A 18 2.12 -9.15 16.11
N ASP A 19 1.88 -9.79 17.26
CA ASP A 19 0.80 -9.38 18.16
C ASP A 19 1.16 -8.03 18.80
N ARG A 20 0.44 -7.00 18.36
CA ARG A 20 0.59 -5.64 18.88
C ARG A 20 -0.61 -5.26 19.77
N GLY A 21 -1.40 -6.25 20.18
CA GLY A 21 -2.62 -6.01 20.96
C GLY A 21 -3.78 -5.48 20.12
N TYR A 22 -3.68 -5.57 18.81
CA TYR A 22 -4.68 -5.03 17.89
C TYR A 22 -4.77 -5.89 16.64
N GLY A 23 -5.98 -6.37 16.33
CA GLY A 23 -6.24 -7.17 15.14
C GLY A 23 -5.76 -8.62 15.26
N GLU A 24 -5.78 -9.32 14.16
CA GLU A 24 -5.33 -10.71 14.08
C GLU A 24 -3.82 -10.80 13.91
N VAL A 25 -3.21 -11.82 14.50
CA VAL A 25 -1.82 -12.18 14.23
C VAL A 25 -1.83 -13.11 13.02
N LYS A 26 -1.69 -12.52 11.83
CA LYS A 26 -1.79 -13.25 10.56
C LYS A 26 -1.03 -12.51 9.48
N SER A 27 -0.24 -13.23 8.70
CA SER A 27 0.45 -12.66 7.55
C SER A 27 -0.52 -12.43 6.39
N LEU A 28 -0.29 -11.37 5.61
CA LEU A 28 -1.00 -11.17 4.35
C LEU A 28 -0.90 -12.40 3.45
N PHE A 29 0.25 -13.08 3.47
CA PHE A 29 0.50 -14.25 2.62
C PHE A 29 -0.26 -15.50 3.06
N ASP A 30 -0.88 -15.48 4.24
CA ASP A 30 -1.70 -16.58 4.74
C ASP A 30 -3.16 -16.49 4.28
N TYR A 31 -3.57 -15.39 3.65
CA TYR A 31 -4.92 -15.25 3.12
C TYR A 31 -5.03 -15.92 1.75
N GLU A 32 -6.08 -16.70 1.53
CA GLU A 32 -6.42 -17.24 0.22
C GLU A 32 -7.42 -16.36 -0.51
N HIS A 33 -8.30 -15.71 0.25
CA HIS A 33 -9.32 -14.80 -0.28
C HIS A 33 -9.67 -13.76 0.77
N PHE A 34 -9.96 -12.55 0.34
CA PHE A 34 -10.46 -11.48 1.19
C PHE A 34 -11.58 -10.73 0.49
N ASP A 35 -12.75 -10.66 1.14
CA ASP A 35 -13.91 -9.94 0.61
C ASP A 35 -13.83 -8.49 1.05
N GLY A 36 -13.16 -7.68 0.24
CA GLY A 36 -12.97 -6.26 0.52
C GLY A 36 -11.76 -5.70 -0.18
N ASP A 37 -11.41 -4.49 0.19
CA ASP A 37 -10.22 -3.80 -0.30
C ASP A 37 -9.06 -4.01 0.67
N VAL A 38 -7.85 -3.96 0.16
CA VAL A 38 -6.63 -4.06 0.97
C VAL A 38 -5.96 -2.70 1.03
N ILE A 39 -5.59 -2.27 2.23
CA ILE A 39 -4.85 -1.03 2.42
C ILE A 39 -3.73 -1.28 3.44
N THR A 40 -2.49 -0.96 3.05
CA THR A 40 -1.35 -1.22 3.93
C THR A 40 -0.13 -0.38 3.57
N ASN A 41 0.82 -0.35 4.50
CA ASN A 41 2.16 0.19 4.31
C ASN A 41 3.13 -0.98 4.46
N PRO A 42 3.41 -1.73 3.38
CA PRO A 42 4.20 -2.95 3.47
C PRO A 42 5.68 -2.68 3.69
N PRO A 43 6.44 -3.65 4.22
CA PRO A 43 7.90 -3.56 4.23
C PRO A 43 8.41 -3.37 2.80
N TYR A 44 9.35 -2.45 2.61
CA TYR A 44 9.81 -2.09 1.26
C TYR A 44 10.35 -3.29 0.48
N LYS A 45 11.10 -4.17 1.14
CA LYS A 45 11.68 -5.36 0.50
C LYS A 45 10.63 -6.33 -0.02
N LEU A 46 9.45 -6.36 0.60
CA LEU A 46 8.36 -7.27 0.24
C LEU A 46 7.23 -6.56 -0.50
N ALA A 47 7.41 -5.29 -0.84
CA ALA A 47 6.32 -4.47 -1.38
C ALA A 47 5.70 -5.07 -2.65
N LEU A 48 6.52 -5.49 -3.61
CA LEU A 48 6.01 -6.07 -4.84
C LEU A 48 5.24 -7.37 -4.58
N ASP A 49 5.76 -8.23 -3.72
CA ASP A 49 5.09 -9.49 -3.36
C ASP A 49 3.78 -9.20 -2.63
N CYS A 50 3.75 -8.19 -1.78
CA CYS A 50 2.54 -7.77 -1.09
C CYS A 50 1.47 -7.27 -2.07
N VAL A 51 1.87 -6.49 -3.07
CA VAL A 51 0.94 -6.00 -4.10
C VAL A 51 0.37 -7.18 -4.89
N LYS A 52 1.23 -8.08 -5.35
CA LYS A 52 0.81 -9.24 -6.13
C LYS A 52 -0.15 -10.12 -5.32
N LYS A 53 0.19 -10.38 -4.06
CA LYS A 53 -0.66 -11.21 -3.20
C LYS A 53 -2.00 -10.52 -2.93
N SER A 54 -1.99 -9.23 -2.65
CA SER A 54 -3.21 -8.47 -2.40
C SER A 54 -4.16 -8.51 -3.60
N LEU A 55 -3.62 -8.34 -4.80
CA LEU A 55 -4.43 -8.44 -6.03
C LEU A 55 -4.94 -9.86 -6.28
N ASP A 56 -4.21 -10.86 -5.83
CA ASP A 56 -4.62 -12.26 -5.98
C ASP A 56 -5.81 -12.61 -5.09
N ILE A 57 -5.83 -12.13 -3.86
CA ILE A 57 -6.83 -12.54 -2.86
C ILE A 57 -8.14 -11.77 -2.95
N VAL A 58 -8.19 -10.63 -3.63
CA VAL A 58 -9.41 -9.81 -3.73
C VAL A 58 -10.16 -10.09 -5.05
N ASP A 59 -11.44 -9.77 -5.08
CA ASP A 59 -12.27 -9.93 -6.26
C ASP A 59 -12.03 -8.81 -7.28
N ASN A 60 -12.43 -9.05 -8.52
CA ASN A 60 -12.36 -8.04 -9.58
C ASN A 60 -13.14 -6.78 -9.15
N GLY A 61 -12.57 -5.61 -9.43
CA GLY A 61 -13.15 -4.33 -9.05
C GLY A 61 -12.76 -3.86 -7.66
N ARG A 62 -12.19 -4.73 -6.83
CA ARG A 62 -11.68 -4.34 -5.52
C ARG A 62 -10.37 -3.57 -5.64
N LYS A 63 -10.08 -2.76 -4.64
CA LYS A 63 -8.92 -1.89 -4.64
C LYS A 63 -7.84 -2.38 -3.70
N VAL A 64 -6.61 -2.15 -4.10
CA VAL A 64 -5.42 -2.39 -3.29
C VAL A 64 -4.67 -1.06 -3.17
N ALA A 65 -4.54 -0.55 -1.96
CA ALA A 65 -3.87 0.71 -1.69
C ALA A 65 -2.60 0.45 -0.89
N MET A 66 -1.47 0.87 -1.44
CA MET A 66 -0.16 0.70 -0.81
C MET A 66 0.52 2.05 -0.64
N PHE A 67 0.97 2.34 0.57
CA PHE A 67 1.76 3.53 0.84
C PHE A 67 3.23 3.19 0.65
N LEU A 68 3.84 3.74 -0.41
CA LEU A 68 5.17 3.35 -0.85
C LEU A 68 6.01 4.57 -1.22
N LYS A 69 7.32 4.38 -1.21
CA LYS A 69 8.24 5.37 -1.77
C LYS A 69 8.04 5.45 -3.28
N ILE A 70 8.18 6.65 -3.86
CA ILE A 70 8.02 6.84 -5.30
C ILE A 70 9.05 6.01 -6.09
N GLN A 71 10.22 5.75 -5.51
CA GLN A 71 11.23 4.90 -6.12
C GLN A 71 10.71 3.48 -6.45
N PHE A 72 9.60 3.08 -5.87
CA PHE A 72 8.96 1.81 -6.23
C PHE A 72 8.63 1.73 -7.73
N LEU A 73 8.42 2.87 -8.38
CA LEU A 73 8.20 2.93 -9.83
C LEU A 73 9.45 2.65 -10.66
N GLU A 74 10.63 2.78 -10.04
CA GLU A 74 11.90 2.68 -10.74
C GLU A 74 12.50 1.28 -10.57
N SER A 75 12.37 0.43 -11.57
CA SER A 75 13.03 -0.86 -11.64
C SER A 75 12.61 -1.59 -12.90
N LYS A 76 13.58 -2.19 -13.60
CA LYS A 76 13.28 -3.02 -14.77
C LYS A 76 12.40 -4.22 -14.36
N ALA A 77 12.66 -4.81 -13.21
CA ALA A 77 11.89 -5.96 -12.75
C ALA A 77 10.43 -5.60 -12.47
N ARG A 78 10.19 -4.42 -11.93
CA ARG A 78 8.82 -3.96 -11.66
C ARG A 78 8.12 -3.41 -12.88
N ARG A 79 8.87 -2.97 -13.89
CA ARG A 79 8.30 -2.43 -15.13
C ARG A 79 7.36 -3.44 -15.78
N GLU A 80 7.79 -4.69 -15.92
CA GLU A 80 6.95 -5.73 -16.52
C GLU A 80 5.64 -5.90 -15.74
N PHE A 81 5.71 -5.90 -14.42
CA PHE A 81 4.52 -5.95 -13.58
C PHE A 81 3.60 -4.75 -13.82
N PHE A 82 4.15 -3.54 -13.88
CA PHE A 82 3.36 -2.34 -14.14
C PHE A 82 2.71 -2.33 -15.52
N GLU A 83 3.36 -2.89 -16.51
CA GLU A 83 2.78 -3.01 -17.87
C GLU A 83 1.58 -3.96 -17.87
N GLN A 84 1.64 -5.03 -17.10
CA GLN A 84 0.56 -6.00 -16.99
C GLN A 84 -0.54 -5.58 -16.02
N CYS A 85 -0.15 -4.96 -14.92
CA CYS A 85 -1.05 -4.55 -13.83
C CYS A 85 -0.75 -3.11 -13.42
N PRO A 86 -1.11 -2.11 -14.24
CA PRO A 86 -0.84 -0.73 -13.89
C PRO A 86 -1.68 -0.28 -12.69
N PRO A 87 -1.12 0.52 -11.78
CA PRO A 87 -1.95 1.15 -10.77
C PRO A 87 -2.95 2.09 -11.46
N LYS A 88 -4.15 2.20 -10.90
CA LYS A 88 -5.17 3.09 -11.44
C LYS A 88 -4.87 4.55 -11.14
N VAL A 89 -4.46 4.82 -9.90
CA VAL A 89 -4.17 6.19 -9.44
C VAL A 89 -2.94 6.17 -8.55
N LEU A 90 -2.12 7.23 -8.69
CA LEU A 90 -1.03 7.55 -7.78
C LEU A 90 -1.36 8.86 -7.09
N TYR A 91 -1.54 8.84 -5.78
CA TYR A 91 -1.69 10.07 -5.00
C TYR A 91 -0.33 10.42 -4.39
N VAL A 92 0.32 11.41 -4.99
CA VAL A 92 1.65 11.84 -4.56
C VAL A 92 1.51 12.87 -3.42
N ALA A 93 2.29 12.68 -2.36
CA ALA A 93 2.31 13.64 -1.26
C ALA A 93 2.93 14.96 -1.73
N SER A 94 2.14 16.05 -1.70
CA SER A 94 2.62 17.39 -2.05
C SER A 94 3.56 17.93 -0.99
N ARG A 95 3.29 17.62 0.26
CA ARG A 95 4.16 17.96 1.38
C ARG A 95 5.03 16.77 1.71
N ARG A 96 6.29 17.06 2.03
CA ARG A 96 7.19 16.00 2.45
C ARG A 96 6.65 15.34 3.72
N LEU A 97 6.48 14.02 3.65
CA LEU A 97 6.09 13.23 4.81
C LEU A 97 7.33 12.60 5.42
N MET A 98 7.41 12.64 6.74
CA MET A 98 8.48 12.00 7.47
C MET A 98 8.00 10.66 7.99
N CYS A 99 8.57 9.59 7.43
CA CYS A 99 8.30 8.22 7.88
C CYS A 99 9.56 7.71 8.55
N ALA A 100 9.50 7.54 9.87
CA ALA A 100 10.64 7.10 10.66
C ALA A 100 10.39 5.68 11.17
N LYS A 101 11.43 4.85 11.12
CA LYS A 101 11.38 3.51 11.68
C LYS A 101 11.23 3.62 13.19
N ASN A 102 10.22 2.95 13.74
CA ASN A 102 9.93 2.94 15.18
C ASN A 102 9.72 4.33 15.80
N GLY A 103 9.28 5.30 14.99
CA GLY A 103 9.01 6.64 15.48
C GLY A 103 10.24 7.53 15.71
N ASP A 104 11.40 7.09 15.28
CA ASP A 104 12.66 7.85 15.43
C ASP A 104 12.77 8.89 14.32
N PHE A 105 12.07 10.01 14.47
CA PHE A 105 12.05 11.07 13.48
C PHE A 105 13.37 11.87 13.42
N GLU A 106 14.13 11.89 14.48
CA GLU A 106 15.40 12.61 14.49
C GLU A 106 16.43 11.99 13.53
N GLN A 107 16.48 10.67 13.47
CA GLN A 107 17.39 9.95 12.59
C GLN A 107 17.11 10.23 11.11
N TYR A 108 15.85 10.46 10.76
CA TYR A 108 15.42 10.63 9.37
C TYR A 108 15.12 12.09 9.00
N LYS A 109 15.41 13.01 9.91
CA LYS A 109 15.19 14.43 9.68
C LYS A 109 16.00 14.91 8.48
N GLY A 110 15.31 15.50 7.50
CA GLY A 110 15.99 15.98 6.29
C GLY A 110 16.26 14.93 5.23
N ALA A 111 15.89 13.68 5.46
CA ALA A 111 16.02 12.63 4.44
C ALA A 111 15.14 12.94 3.23
N ALA A 112 15.73 12.84 2.03
CA ALA A 112 15.03 13.13 0.77
C ALA A 112 14.23 11.92 0.32
N MET A 113 13.07 11.68 0.94
CA MET A 113 12.17 10.59 0.57
C MET A 113 10.82 11.14 0.18
N SER A 114 10.31 10.67 -0.95
CA SER A 114 8.99 11.02 -1.45
C SER A 114 8.10 9.79 -1.43
N PHE A 115 6.86 9.99 -1.00
CA PHE A 115 5.90 8.91 -0.82
C PHE A 115 4.65 9.17 -1.64
N ALA A 116 3.95 8.09 -1.95
CA ALA A 116 2.67 8.15 -2.63
C ALA A 116 1.79 6.98 -2.20
N TRP A 117 0.48 7.19 -2.31
CA TRP A 117 -0.47 6.10 -2.26
C TRP A 117 -0.61 5.53 -3.66
N PHE A 118 -0.25 4.26 -3.83
CA PHE A 118 -0.43 3.52 -5.08
C PHE A 118 -1.75 2.78 -4.98
N ILE A 119 -2.70 3.11 -5.85
CA ILE A 119 -4.03 2.49 -5.83
C ILE A 119 -4.18 1.61 -7.06
N TRP A 120 -4.27 0.32 -6.85
CA TRP A 120 -4.65 -0.64 -7.88
C TRP A 120 -6.12 -0.95 -7.77
N GLU A 121 -6.74 -1.23 -8.91
CA GLU A 121 -8.09 -1.80 -8.96
C GLU A 121 -8.00 -3.08 -9.79
N LYS A 122 -8.34 -4.22 -9.20
CA LYS A 122 -8.17 -5.50 -9.87
C LYS A 122 -8.97 -5.56 -11.16
N GLY A 123 -8.30 -5.86 -12.26
CA GLY A 123 -8.90 -5.90 -13.59
C GLY A 123 -8.71 -4.63 -14.41
N TYR A 124 -8.23 -3.55 -13.80
CA TYR A 124 -7.99 -2.28 -14.51
C TYR A 124 -6.78 -2.40 -15.44
N LYS A 125 -6.93 -1.96 -16.68
CA LYS A 125 -5.88 -2.03 -17.71
C LYS A 125 -5.59 -0.69 -18.41
N GLY A 126 -6.15 0.40 -17.92
CA GLY A 126 -5.93 1.72 -18.50
C GLY A 126 -4.65 2.38 -18.04
N ASP A 127 -4.49 3.64 -18.40
CA ASP A 127 -3.34 4.45 -17.98
C ASP A 127 -3.43 4.80 -16.50
N THR A 128 -2.26 4.99 -15.88
CA THR A 128 -2.18 5.43 -14.50
C THR A 128 -2.43 6.93 -14.41
N ILE A 129 -3.35 7.33 -13.55
CA ILE A 129 -3.69 8.74 -13.32
C ILE A 129 -2.87 9.23 -12.13
N LEU A 130 -2.21 10.38 -12.31
CA LEU A 130 -1.42 10.99 -11.24
C LEU A 130 -2.24 12.10 -10.59
N LYS A 131 -2.32 12.08 -9.27
CA LYS A 131 -2.96 13.13 -8.47
C LYS A 131 -2.07 13.47 -7.27
N TRP A 132 -2.36 14.56 -6.62
CA TRP A 132 -1.64 14.98 -5.42
C TRP A 132 -2.59 15.02 -4.23
N PHE A 133 -2.02 14.83 -3.03
CA PHE A 133 -2.75 15.03 -1.79
C PHE A 133 -1.90 15.81 -0.80
N ASN A 134 -2.51 16.29 0.28
CA ASN A 134 -1.94 17.17 1.30
C ASN A 134 -1.33 18.44 0.66
#